data_f5ba65e09bb0571d415bf4379a50947c
#
_entry.id   f5ba65e09bb0571d415bf4379a50947c
#
_cell.length_a   1.000
_cell.length_b   1.000
_cell.length_c   1.000
_cell.angle_alpha   90.00
_cell.angle_beta   90.00
_cell.angle_gamma   90.00
#
_symmetry.space_group_name_H-M   'P 1'
#
loop_
_entity.id
_entity.type
_entity.pdbx_description
1 polymer ?
#
loop_
_entity_poly.entity_id
_entity_poly.type
_entity_poly.pdbx_seq_one_letter_code
_entity_poly.pdbx_strand_id
1 'polypeptide(L)'
;MDGFLGVIPSRECPEKRGLLARLLSENSSRLGDLYFDGILEVPCEFIREDVGDIVLPVYIYSRVKGISRELVMGVDPGERHVGVVVFVGGERIIGETVSPEVLPIIIDLFSRFFKGITIYTGDYPCKRLEELGITIGRNVVVRKIRERDVKKILRVVGESGERLGRHVRDAYFLLLSGVSETFRSRLYGDTKAG
;
A
#
# COMPACT_ATOMS: atom_id res chain seq x y z
N MET A 1 18.45 9.24 -16.60
CA MET A 1 17.06 9.74 -16.40
C MET A 1 16.06 9.26 -17.47
N ASP A 2 16.43 8.28 -18.27
CA ASP A 2 15.67 7.92 -19.49
C ASP A 2 14.51 6.92 -19.28
N GLY A 3 14.32 6.42 -18.06
CA GLY A 3 13.35 5.33 -17.78
C GLY A 3 11.86 5.72 -17.72
N PHE A 4 11.52 7.00 -17.68
CA PHE A 4 10.13 7.46 -17.51
C PHE A 4 9.59 8.30 -18.67
N LEU A 5 10.28 8.34 -19.81
CA LEU A 5 9.88 9.14 -20.98
C LEU A 5 8.49 8.78 -21.54
N GLY A 6 8.00 7.59 -21.25
CA GLY A 6 6.66 7.12 -21.66
C GLY A 6 5.54 7.35 -20.66
N VAL A 7 5.78 7.95 -19.49
CA VAL A 7 4.73 8.19 -18.49
C VAL A 7 4.17 9.59 -18.67
N ILE A 8 2.90 9.68 -19.02
CA ILE A 8 2.22 10.95 -19.30
C ILE A 8 0.90 11.04 -18.52
N PRO A 9 0.41 12.25 -18.21
CA PRO A 9 -0.94 12.40 -17.65
C PRO A 9 -1.97 12.05 -18.70
N SER A 10 -3.15 11.61 -18.23
CA SER A 10 -4.32 11.43 -19.08
C SER A 10 -4.62 12.71 -19.87
N ARG A 11 -5.23 12.54 -21.05
CA ARG A 11 -5.65 13.67 -21.92
C ARG A 11 -6.64 14.62 -21.26
N GLU A 12 -7.29 14.17 -20.18
CA GLU A 12 -8.24 14.96 -19.40
C GLU A 12 -7.56 15.99 -18.47
N CYS A 13 -6.26 15.84 -18.19
CA CYS A 13 -5.51 16.73 -17.29
C CYS A 13 -4.09 17.02 -17.77
N PRO A 14 -3.92 17.56 -18.99
CA PRO A 14 -2.60 17.85 -19.54
C PRO A 14 -1.81 18.88 -18.71
N GLU A 15 -2.50 19.74 -17.96
CA GLU A 15 -1.92 20.74 -17.05
C GLU A 15 -1.14 20.10 -15.89
N LYS A 16 -1.45 18.86 -15.52
CA LYS A 16 -0.76 18.11 -14.45
C LYS A 16 0.60 17.55 -14.85
N ARG A 17 1.07 17.80 -16.08
CA ARG A 17 2.37 17.29 -16.57
C ARG A 17 3.55 17.69 -15.66
N GLY A 18 3.58 18.93 -15.19
CA GLY A 18 4.64 19.41 -14.30
C GLY A 18 4.63 18.71 -12.94
N LEU A 19 3.45 18.54 -12.36
CA LEU A 19 3.27 17.80 -11.10
C LEU A 19 3.67 16.34 -11.27
N LEU A 20 3.22 15.68 -12.34
CA LEU A 20 3.60 14.29 -12.62
C LEU A 20 5.11 14.13 -12.75
N ALA A 21 5.80 15.02 -13.48
CA ALA A 21 7.24 14.97 -13.65
C ALA A 21 7.98 15.11 -12.30
N ARG A 22 7.52 16.00 -11.41
CA ARG A 22 8.03 16.15 -10.05
C ARG A 22 7.85 14.86 -9.25
N LEU A 23 6.65 14.31 -9.18
CA LEU A 23 6.34 13.07 -8.44
C LEU A 23 7.16 11.88 -8.96
N LEU A 24 7.38 11.76 -10.27
CA LEU A 24 8.23 10.73 -10.86
C LEU A 24 9.70 10.89 -10.43
N SER A 25 10.19 12.12 -10.39
CA SER A 25 11.56 12.40 -9.94
C SER A 25 11.75 12.05 -8.46
N GLU A 26 10.81 12.44 -7.60
CA GLU A 26 10.81 12.16 -6.17
C GLU A 26 10.73 10.66 -5.87
N ASN A 27 10.04 9.89 -6.70
CA ASN A 27 9.88 8.44 -6.57
C ASN A 27 10.85 7.63 -7.45
N SER A 28 11.87 8.24 -8.03
CA SER A 28 12.80 7.57 -8.95
C SER A 28 13.50 6.36 -8.33
N SER A 29 13.86 6.41 -7.04
CA SER A 29 14.47 5.28 -6.33
C SER A 29 13.53 4.08 -6.16
N ARG A 30 12.22 4.30 -6.08
CA ARG A 30 11.19 3.25 -5.95
C ARG A 30 10.83 2.61 -7.29
N LEU A 31 11.00 3.37 -8.36
CA LEU A 31 10.62 3.01 -9.72
C LEU A 31 11.82 2.66 -10.60
N GLY A 32 13.05 2.81 -10.08
CA GLY A 32 14.30 2.83 -10.87
C GLY A 32 14.58 1.60 -11.72
N ASP A 33 14.11 0.42 -11.29
CA ASP A 33 14.31 -0.84 -12.01
C ASP A 33 13.12 -1.22 -12.92
N LEU A 34 12.12 -0.33 -13.02
CA LEU A 34 10.97 -0.56 -13.90
C LEU A 34 11.34 -0.13 -15.32
N TYR A 35 11.52 -1.12 -16.19
CA TYR A 35 11.59 -0.90 -17.62
C TYR A 35 10.17 -1.00 -18.22
N PHE A 36 9.81 0.02 -18.99
CA PHE A 36 8.53 0.06 -19.70
C PHE A 36 8.77 0.56 -21.12
N ASP A 37 8.40 -0.26 -22.10
CA ASP A 37 8.44 0.10 -23.52
C ASP A 37 7.04 0.52 -23.95
N GLY A 38 6.85 1.82 -24.16
CA GLY A 38 5.57 2.38 -24.59
C GLY A 38 5.14 3.63 -23.83
N ILE A 39 3.85 3.96 -23.95
CA ILE A 39 3.24 5.11 -23.28
C ILE A 39 2.29 4.61 -22.19
N LEU A 40 2.53 5.06 -20.94
CA LEU A 40 1.66 4.82 -19.80
C LEU A 40 0.90 6.11 -19.47
N GLU A 41 -0.40 6.11 -19.72
CA GLU A 41 -1.28 7.20 -19.28
C GLU A 41 -1.63 7.02 -17.81
N VAL A 42 -1.41 8.09 -17.02
CA VAL A 42 -1.75 8.15 -15.59
C VAL A 42 -3.05 8.92 -15.43
N PRO A 43 -4.10 8.32 -14.84
CA PRO A 43 -5.34 9.02 -14.55
C PRO A 43 -5.14 10.23 -13.62
N CYS A 44 -5.93 11.26 -13.82
CA CYS A 44 -5.80 12.55 -13.13
C CYS A 44 -5.86 12.44 -11.61
N GLU A 45 -6.65 11.50 -11.10
CA GLU A 45 -6.83 11.25 -9.68
C GLU A 45 -5.58 10.73 -8.97
N PHE A 46 -4.65 10.09 -9.68
CA PHE A 46 -3.36 9.62 -9.13
C PHE A 46 -2.28 10.70 -9.14
N ILE A 47 -2.50 11.80 -9.86
CA ILE A 47 -1.57 12.94 -9.92
C ILE A 47 -2.04 14.01 -8.95
N ARG A 48 -1.64 13.86 -7.67
CA ARG A 48 -2.05 14.71 -6.54
C ARG A 48 -0.85 15.05 -5.67
N GLU A 49 -0.87 16.24 -5.06
CA GLU A 49 0.20 16.67 -4.14
C GLU A 49 0.14 15.97 -2.78
N ASP A 50 -1.07 15.68 -2.30
CA ASP A 50 -1.32 15.16 -0.95
C ASP A 50 -1.04 13.65 -0.79
N VAL A 51 -1.17 12.87 -1.86
CA VAL A 51 -1.05 11.41 -1.83
C VAL A 51 -0.25 10.83 -3.01
N GLY A 52 0.21 11.67 -3.92
CA GLY A 52 0.89 11.25 -5.15
C GLY A 52 2.12 10.40 -4.89
N ASP A 53 2.89 10.71 -3.85
CA ASP A 53 4.09 9.97 -3.46
C ASP A 53 3.80 8.51 -3.05
N ILE A 54 2.55 8.21 -2.72
CA ILE A 54 2.11 6.88 -2.31
C ILE A 54 1.37 6.19 -3.45
N VAL A 55 0.39 6.87 -4.04
CA VAL A 55 -0.53 6.20 -4.99
C VAL A 55 0.09 6.04 -6.37
N LEU A 56 0.91 7.00 -6.81
CA LEU A 56 1.50 6.98 -8.15
C LEU A 56 2.51 5.85 -8.35
N PRO A 57 3.49 5.60 -7.45
CA PRO A 57 4.42 4.48 -7.60
C PRO A 57 3.69 3.13 -7.63
N VAL A 58 2.67 2.95 -6.78
CA VAL A 58 1.88 1.72 -6.74
C VAL A 58 1.11 1.53 -8.04
N TYR A 59 0.50 2.60 -8.56
CA TYR A 59 -0.20 2.56 -9.86
C TYR A 59 0.75 2.18 -10.99
N ILE A 60 1.88 2.90 -11.14
CA ILE A 60 2.85 2.66 -12.20
C ILE A 60 3.39 1.24 -12.13
N TYR A 61 3.87 0.82 -10.94
CA TYR A 61 4.37 -0.53 -10.73
C TYR A 61 3.34 -1.60 -11.17
N SER A 62 2.11 -1.45 -10.70
CA SER A 62 1.03 -2.38 -11.03
C SER A 62 0.73 -2.46 -12.52
N ARG A 63 0.74 -1.33 -13.21
CA ARG A 63 0.51 -1.25 -14.66
C ARG A 63 1.63 -1.90 -15.46
N VAL A 64 2.89 -1.57 -15.12
CA VAL A 64 4.07 -2.11 -15.79
C VAL A 64 4.18 -3.64 -15.59
N LYS A 65 3.88 -4.13 -14.39
CA LYS A 65 3.91 -5.57 -14.07
C LYS A 65 2.61 -6.32 -14.46
N GLY A 66 1.58 -5.63 -14.93
CA GLY A 66 0.30 -6.25 -15.27
C GLY A 66 -0.49 -6.77 -14.06
N ILE A 67 -0.23 -6.24 -12.85
CA ILE A 67 -0.83 -6.69 -11.59
C ILE A 67 -1.93 -5.72 -11.18
N SER A 68 -3.19 -6.08 -11.41
CA SER A 68 -4.36 -5.27 -11.00
C SER A 68 -5.36 -6.02 -10.11
N ARG A 69 -5.07 -7.28 -9.76
CA ARG A 69 -6.02 -8.10 -9.02
C ARG A 69 -6.04 -7.80 -7.53
N GLU A 70 -4.89 -7.88 -6.90
CA GLU A 70 -4.79 -7.80 -5.43
C GLU A 70 -3.70 -6.82 -4.99
N LEU A 71 -4.05 -6.01 -4.03
CA LEU A 71 -3.16 -5.14 -3.29
C LEU A 71 -3.25 -5.51 -1.80
N VAL A 72 -2.12 -5.57 -1.13
CA VAL A 72 -2.04 -5.88 0.30
C VAL A 72 -1.42 -4.70 1.03
N MET A 73 -2.07 -4.26 2.11
CA MET A 73 -1.61 -3.15 2.93
C MET A 73 -1.43 -3.59 4.38
N GLY A 74 -0.36 -3.12 5.01
CA GLY A 74 -0.25 -3.04 6.46
C GLY A 74 -0.53 -1.61 6.89
N VAL A 75 -1.34 -1.45 7.93
CA VAL A 75 -1.70 -0.14 8.47
C VAL A 75 -1.54 -0.16 9.99
N ASP A 76 -0.66 0.71 10.51
CA ASP A 76 -0.50 0.99 11.94
C ASP A 76 -1.13 2.36 12.25
N PRO A 77 -2.40 2.39 12.69
CA PRO A 77 -3.11 3.64 12.92
C PRO A 77 -2.68 4.27 14.26
N GLY A 78 -1.94 5.35 14.19
CA GLY A 78 -1.64 6.24 15.31
C GLY A 78 -2.56 7.46 15.35
N GLU A 79 -2.48 8.25 16.44
CA GLU A 79 -3.33 9.45 16.61
C GLU A 79 -3.00 10.58 15.64
N ARG A 80 -1.71 10.79 15.40
CA ARG A 80 -1.19 11.87 14.56
C ARG A 80 -0.54 11.35 13.29
N HIS A 81 -0.10 10.09 13.32
CA HIS A 81 0.67 9.48 12.26
C HIS A 81 0.18 8.05 12.04
N VAL A 82 -0.02 7.70 10.80
CA VAL A 82 -0.40 6.34 10.37
C VAL A 82 0.75 5.75 9.58
N GLY A 83 1.26 4.61 10.03
CA GLY A 83 2.19 3.81 9.23
C GLY A 83 1.45 3.08 8.13
N VAL A 84 1.94 3.18 6.91
CA VAL A 84 1.37 2.50 5.74
C VAL A 84 2.46 1.76 5.01
N VAL A 85 2.24 0.48 4.74
CA VAL A 85 3.10 -0.35 3.89
C VAL A 85 2.23 -0.97 2.82
N VAL A 86 2.64 -0.90 1.56
CA VAL A 86 1.88 -1.42 0.41
C VAL A 86 2.70 -2.45 -0.34
N PHE A 87 2.09 -3.60 -0.58
CA PHE A 87 2.64 -4.68 -1.38
C PHE A 87 1.77 -4.95 -2.62
N VAL A 88 2.43 -5.17 -3.73
CA VAL A 88 1.82 -5.58 -5.00
C VAL A 88 2.60 -6.75 -5.56
N GLY A 89 1.93 -7.85 -5.85
CA GLY A 89 2.59 -9.04 -6.39
C GLY A 89 3.65 -9.66 -5.48
N GLY A 90 3.60 -9.39 -4.17
CA GLY A 90 4.59 -9.87 -3.20
C GLY A 90 5.77 -8.92 -2.96
N GLU A 91 5.88 -7.84 -3.73
CA GLU A 91 6.94 -6.83 -3.55
C GLU A 91 6.43 -5.61 -2.78
N ARG A 92 7.26 -5.10 -1.86
CA ARG A 92 6.98 -3.87 -1.13
C ARG A 92 7.27 -2.66 -2.02
N ILE A 93 6.24 -1.90 -2.33
CA ILE A 93 6.34 -0.69 -3.16
C ILE A 93 6.45 0.56 -2.30
N ILE A 94 5.69 0.61 -1.19
CA ILE A 94 5.62 1.77 -0.30
C ILE A 94 5.85 1.34 1.15
N GLY A 95 6.53 2.23 1.90
CA GLY A 95 6.63 2.18 3.35
C GLY A 95 6.74 3.63 3.85
N GLU A 96 5.61 4.24 4.21
CA GLU A 96 5.52 5.66 4.56
C GLU A 96 4.69 5.91 5.82
N THR A 97 4.93 7.06 6.41
CA THR A 97 4.11 7.59 7.49
C THR A 97 3.27 8.73 6.94
N VAL A 98 1.96 8.64 7.09
CA VAL A 98 1.00 9.62 6.59
C VAL A 98 0.18 10.24 7.71
N SER A 99 -0.50 11.35 7.43
CA SER A 99 -1.52 11.85 8.33
C SER A 99 -2.80 11.01 8.24
N PRO A 100 -3.57 10.90 9.33
CA PRO A 100 -4.79 10.08 9.34
C PRO A 100 -5.80 10.45 8.26
N GLU A 101 -5.88 11.74 7.89
CA GLU A 101 -6.86 12.27 6.95
C GLU A 101 -6.62 11.81 5.51
N VAL A 102 -5.38 11.47 5.15
CA VAL A 102 -5.08 11.03 3.78
C VAL A 102 -5.27 9.52 3.57
N LEU A 103 -5.34 8.73 4.64
CA LEU A 103 -5.52 7.29 4.52
C LEU A 103 -6.81 6.88 3.79
N PRO A 104 -7.99 7.48 4.08
CA PRO A 104 -9.21 7.21 3.31
C PRO A 104 -9.07 7.51 1.83
N ILE A 105 -8.38 8.60 1.48
CA ILE A 105 -8.14 8.99 0.09
C ILE A 105 -7.28 7.96 -0.63
N ILE A 106 -6.22 7.48 0.01
CA ILE A 106 -5.34 6.43 -0.53
C ILE A 106 -6.14 5.16 -0.80
N ILE A 107 -6.94 4.71 0.18
CA ILE A 107 -7.75 3.49 0.07
C ILE A 107 -8.80 3.63 -1.02
N ASP A 108 -9.49 4.78 -1.12
CA ASP A 108 -10.48 5.04 -2.16
C ASP A 108 -9.84 4.97 -3.55
N LEU A 109 -8.71 5.64 -3.77
CA LEU A 109 -8.00 5.61 -5.04
C LEU A 109 -7.57 4.18 -5.42
N PHE A 110 -7.02 3.43 -4.49
CA PHE A 110 -6.66 2.03 -4.75
C PHE A 110 -7.88 1.17 -5.03
N SER A 111 -9.02 1.41 -4.35
CA SER A 111 -10.25 0.64 -4.53
C SER A 111 -10.86 0.78 -5.93
N ARG A 112 -10.58 1.88 -6.61
CA ARG A 112 -11.00 2.11 -8.00
C ARG A 112 -10.15 1.35 -9.01
N PHE A 113 -8.90 1.07 -8.64
CA PHE A 113 -7.94 0.43 -9.56
C PHE A 113 -7.77 -1.07 -9.32
N PHE A 114 -7.67 -1.51 -8.05
CA PHE A 114 -7.50 -2.91 -7.72
C PHE A 114 -8.83 -3.63 -7.53
N LYS A 115 -8.91 -4.89 -7.99
CA LYS A 115 -10.11 -5.73 -7.81
C LYS A 115 -10.31 -6.19 -6.37
N GLY A 116 -9.22 -6.27 -5.60
CA GLY A 116 -9.23 -6.64 -4.18
C GLY A 116 -8.15 -5.89 -3.41
N ILE A 117 -8.49 -5.40 -2.23
CA ILE A 117 -7.57 -4.79 -1.28
C ILE A 117 -7.72 -5.53 0.04
N THR A 118 -6.61 -6.06 0.56
CA THR A 118 -6.57 -6.62 1.91
C THR A 118 -5.75 -5.71 2.81
N ILE A 119 -6.36 -5.21 3.87
CA ILE A 119 -5.72 -4.34 4.87
C ILE A 119 -5.52 -5.13 6.15
N TYR A 120 -4.28 -5.26 6.59
CA TYR A 120 -3.91 -5.81 7.88
C TYR A 120 -3.65 -4.67 8.87
N THR A 121 -4.33 -4.70 10.01
CA THR A 121 -4.20 -3.69 11.06
C THR A 121 -4.21 -4.33 12.44
N GLY A 122 -3.73 -3.65 13.47
CA GLY A 122 -3.81 -4.12 14.85
C GLY A 122 -5.24 -4.28 15.35
N ASP A 123 -5.44 -5.14 16.34
CA ASP A 123 -6.73 -5.34 17.02
C ASP A 123 -7.12 -4.16 17.93
N TYR A 124 -6.16 -3.31 18.26
CA TYR A 124 -6.32 -2.02 18.92
C TYR A 124 -5.92 -0.94 17.91
N PRO A 125 -6.67 -0.22 17.39
CA PRO A 125 -7.81 0.65 17.50
C PRO A 125 -8.68 0.61 16.22
N CYS A 126 -9.36 -0.48 15.96
CA CYS A 126 -10.23 -0.57 14.77
C CYS A 126 -11.41 0.42 14.77
N LYS A 127 -11.74 0.98 15.91
CA LYS A 127 -12.64 2.14 15.95
C LYS A 127 -12.14 3.28 15.05
N ARG A 128 -10.81 3.46 14.93
CA ARG A 128 -10.26 4.57 14.15
C ARG A 128 -10.29 4.40 12.64
N LEU A 129 -10.20 3.18 12.11
CA LEU A 129 -10.40 2.98 10.68
C LEU A 129 -11.87 3.27 10.29
N GLU A 130 -12.82 2.88 11.14
CA GLU A 130 -14.23 3.22 10.98
C GLU A 130 -14.50 4.72 11.22
N GLU A 131 -13.85 5.31 12.24
CA GLU A 131 -13.91 6.74 12.55
C GLU A 131 -13.28 7.63 11.47
N LEU A 132 -12.27 7.11 10.76
CA LEU A 132 -11.64 7.82 9.63
C LEU A 132 -12.52 7.85 8.37
N GLY A 133 -13.77 7.34 8.46
CA GLY A 133 -14.69 7.38 7.33
C GLY A 133 -14.26 6.50 6.15
N ILE A 134 -13.43 5.48 6.43
CA ILE A 134 -13.07 4.50 5.40
C ILE A 134 -14.32 3.75 5.02
N THR A 135 -14.93 4.14 3.92
CA THR A 135 -15.98 3.36 3.29
C THR A 135 -15.36 2.05 2.82
N ILE A 136 -15.60 0.97 3.56
CA ILE A 136 -15.18 -0.36 3.15
C ILE A 136 -15.98 -0.71 1.91
N GLY A 137 -15.39 -0.45 0.74
CA GLY A 137 -15.96 -0.83 -0.54
C GLY A 137 -16.08 -2.35 -0.65
N ARG A 138 -16.89 -2.85 -1.59
CA ARG A 138 -17.10 -4.30 -1.78
C ARG A 138 -15.81 -5.08 -2.04
N ASN A 139 -14.75 -4.40 -2.46
CA ASN A 139 -13.44 -4.97 -2.77
C ASN A 139 -12.37 -4.72 -1.70
N VAL A 140 -12.71 -4.14 -0.54
CA VAL A 140 -11.79 -3.87 0.56
C VAL A 140 -12.11 -4.78 1.74
N VAL A 141 -11.13 -5.57 2.16
CA VAL A 141 -11.22 -6.48 3.32
C VAL A 141 -10.25 -6.02 4.38
N VAL A 142 -10.75 -5.71 5.58
CA VAL A 142 -9.93 -5.36 6.74
C VAL A 142 -9.78 -6.59 7.65
N ARG A 143 -8.53 -6.93 7.98
CA ARG A 143 -8.18 -8.04 8.86
C ARG A 143 -7.45 -7.54 10.09
N LYS A 144 -7.98 -7.86 11.26
CA LYS A 144 -7.39 -7.52 12.56
C LYS A 144 -6.34 -8.54 12.96
N ILE A 145 -5.15 -8.08 13.27
CA ILE A 145 -4.03 -8.92 13.71
C ILE A 145 -3.80 -8.72 15.20
N ARG A 146 -3.73 -9.82 15.92
CA ARG A 146 -3.51 -9.80 17.37
C ARG A 146 -2.05 -9.47 17.68
N GLU A 147 -1.81 -8.64 18.68
CA GLU A 147 -0.46 -8.23 19.12
C GLU A 147 0.47 -9.44 19.39
N ARG A 148 -0.07 -10.53 19.95
CA ARG A 148 0.71 -11.75 20.20
C ARG A 148 1.27 -12.40 18.93
N ASP A 149 0.59 -12.25 17.79
CA ASP A 149 1.00 -12.85 16.53
C ASP A 149 2.07 -11.98 15.84
N VAL A 150 1.99 -10.66 16.01
CA VAL A 150 3.06 -9.73 15.64
C VAL A 150 4.35 -10.04 16.41
N LYS A 151 4.27 -10.28 17.73
CA LYS A 151 5.43 -10.63 18.56
C LYS A 151 6.10 -11.94 18.12
N LYS A 152 5.34 -12.92 17.60
CA LYS A 152 5.92 -14.16 17.05
C LYS A 152 6.72 -13.88 15.76
N ILE A 153 6.20 -13.07 14.85
CA ILE A 153 6.89 -12.71 13.61
C ILE A 153 8.17 -11.92 13.91
N LEU A 154 8.11 -10.95 14.83
CA LEU A 154 9.29 -10.20 15.27
C LEU A 154 10.43 -11.11 15.73
N ARG A 155 10.14 -12.20 16.44
CA ARG A 155 11.16 -13.18 16.88
C ARG A 155 11.76 -13.98 15.73
N VAL A 156 11.02 -14.21 14.67
CA VAL A 156 11.45 -15.03 13.52
C VAL A 156 12.22 -14.19 12.48
N VAL A 157 11.71 -12.99 12.19
CA VAL A 157 12.28 -12.13 11.14
C VAL A 157 13.48 -11.33 11.67
N GLY A 158 13.57 -11.14 12.99
CA GLY A 158 14.56 -10.26 13.59
C GLY A 158 14.31 -8.79 13.26
N GLU A 159 15.19 -7.93 13.70
CA GLU A 159 15.22 -6.55 13.23
C GLU A 159 15.83 -6.58 11.83
N SER A 160 15.00 -6.56 10.79
CA SER A 160 15.48 -6.35 9.42
C SER A 160 16.25 -5.04 9.41
N GLY A 161 17.49 -5.06 8.89
CA GLY A 161 18.44 -3.94 8.97
C GLY A 161 18.03 -2.66 8.23
N GLU A 162 16.83 -2.58 7.70
CA GLU A 162 16.26 -1.35 7.16
C GLU A 162 15.81 -0.44 8.31
N ARG A 163 16.34 0.77 8.32
CA ARG A 163 15.94 1.84 9.25
C ARG A 163 14.56 2.39 8.87
N LEU A 164 13.52 1.59 9.05
CA LEU A 164 12.15 2.03 8.90
C LEU A 164 11.74 2.88 10.12
N GLY A 165 11.00 3.95 9.89
CA GLY A 165 10.34 4.69 10.96
C GLY A 165 9.42 3.76 11.78
N ARG A 166 9.21 4.05 13.08
CA ARG A 166 8.47 3.16 14.00
C ARG A 166 7.12 2.71 13.44
N HIS A 167 6.28 3.64 13.01
CA HIS A 167 4.94 3.32 12.48
C HIS A 167 4.98 2.48 11.20
N VAL A 168 5.93 2.75 10.31
CA VAL A 168 6.12 1.96 9.08
C VAL A 168 6.53 0.54 9.41
N ARG A 169 7.45 0.37 10.38
CA ARG A 169 7.88 -0.93 10.86
C ARG A 169 6.73 -1.72 11.47
N ASP A 170 5.92 -1.06 12.31
CA ASP A 170 4.79 -1.71 12.97
C ASP A 170 3.72 -2.13 11.93
N ALA A 171 3.43 -1.29 10.93
CA ALA A 171 2.58 -1.61 9.79
C ALA A 171 3.12 -2.80 8.97
N TYR A 172 4.42 -2.86 8.75
CA TYR A 172 5.07 -3.97 8.05
C TYR A 172 4.91 -5.31 8.80
N PHE A 173 5.11 -5.31 10.11
CA PHE A 173 4.93 -6.52 10.92
C PHE A 173 3.47 -6.97 11.01
N LEU A 174 2.51 -6.05 11.05
CA LEU A 174 1.09 -6.36 10.96
C LEU A 174 0.77 -7.09 9.64
N LEU A 175 1.29 -6.58 8.53
CA LEU A 175 1.12 -7.19 7.22
C LEU A 175 1.73 -8.59 7.17
N LEU A 176 3.00 -8.76 7.57
CA LEU A 176 3.68 -10.06 7.57
C LEU A 176 2.94 -11.08 8.43
N SER A 177 2.46 -10.67 9.60
CA SER A 177 1.70 -11.54 10.50
C SER A 177 0.41 -12.02 9.85
N GLY A 178 -0.33 -11.10 9.23
CA GLY A 178 -1.58 -11.42 8.56
C GLY A 178 -1.43 -12.32 7.33
N VAL A 179 -0.41 -12.06 6.52
CA VAL A 179 -0.09 -12.93 5.38
C VAL A 179 0.31 -14.32 5.84
N SER A 180 1.15 -14.43 6.87
CA SER A 180 1.57 -15.72 7.44
C SER A 180 0.39 -16.51 8.02
N GLU A 181 -0.54 -15.86 8.71
CA GLU A 181 -1.75 -16.49 9.23
C GLU A 181 -2.66 -16.99 8.11
N THR A 182 -2.89 -16.16 7.08
CA THR A 182 -3.69 -16.52 5.91
C THR A 182 -3.07 -17.72 5.16
N PHE A 183 -1.76 -17.77 5.04
CA PHE A 183 -1.06 -18.88 4.39
C PHE A 183 -1.20 -20.17 5.20
N ARG A 184 -1.05 -20.11 6.52
CA ARG A 184 -1.24 -21.25 7.41
C ARG A 184 -2.66 -21.81 7.36
N SER A 185 -3.70 -20.96 7.40
CA SER A 185 -5.09 -21.41 7.31
C SER A 185 -5.40 -22.09 5.99
N ARG A 186 -4.80 -21.66 4.88
CA ARG A 186 -4.94 -22.31 3.56
C ARG A 186 -4.24 -23.69 3.50
N LEU A 187 -3.09 -23.84 4.16
CA LEU A 187 -2.32 -25.10 4.12
C LEU A 187 -2.86 -26.16 5.07
N TYR A 188 -3.30 -25.76 6.25
CA TYR A 188 -3.64 -26.70 7.33
C TYR A 188 -5.14 -26.85 7.57
N GLY A 189 -5.97 -26.11 6.82
CA GLY A 189 -7.41 -26.03 7.08
C GLY A 189 -7.71 -25.38 8.44
N ASP A 190 -8.91 -24.91 8.64
CA ASP A 190 -9.37 -24.53 9.98
C ASP A 190 -9.60 -25.81 10.80
N THR A 191 -8.52 -26.39 11.36
CA THR A 191 -8.61 -27.44 12.36
C THR A 191 -9.12 -26.88 13.69
N LYS A 192 -10.29 -26.28 13.68
CA LYS A 192 -11.09 -25.93 14.85
C LYS A 192 -12.55 -26.28 14.60
N ALA A 193 -12.81 -27.58 14.49
CA ALA A 193 -14.10 -28.16 14.83
C ALA A 193 -13.79 -29.16 15.93
N GLY A 194 -14.05 -28.77 17.18
CA GLY A 194 -13.87 -29.58 18.38
C GLY A 194 -14.05 -28.70 19.59
#